data_289ec522f39a5168c085bbd2b5fc5725
#
_entry.id   289ec522f39a5168c085bbd2b5fc5725
#
_cell.length_a   1.000
_cell.length_b   1.000
_cell.length_c   1.000
_cell.angle_alpha   90.00
_cell.angle_beta   90.00
_cell.angle_gamma   90.00
#
_symmetry.space_group_name_H-M   'P 1'
#
loop_
_entity.id
_entity.type
_entity.pdbx_description
1 polymer ?
#
loop_
_entity_poly.entity_id
_entity_poly.type
_entity_poly.pdbx_seq_one_letter_code
_entity_poly.pdbx_strand_id
1 'polypeptide(L)'
;MTAIVDIIGREILDSRGNPTVEVDVVLEDGSRGRAGVPSGASTGAHEAVELRDGDKTRYLGKGVKNAVEAVNGEIFDAVSGLDAEAQVKIDNTMIALDGTPNKSRLGANAILGVSLAVAKAAAAANKLPLYRYVGGTAARLLPVPMMNIVNGGVHADNPIDFQEFMIVPLGAPNFAEALRAGSEIFHTLRAALKAAGHNTNVGDEGGFAPNLPSAEAALDFVLGAIEKAGYRAGKDVMLALDPAASEFFKDGAYAYEGEGKTRSVEQQVDYLAELIRRYPIVSIEDGMAEDDMAGWKLLTKKIGAKCQLVGDDVFVTNVERLTDGIKNGIANSILIKVNQIGTLTETLAAVETAHKAGYTAVMSHRSGETEDATIADLAVATNCGQIKTGSLARADRTAKYNQLLRIEEDLGAQAEYGGRAAFKTLA
;
A
#
# COMPACT_ATOMS: atom_id res chain seq x y z
N MET A 1 -24.71 -0.43 24.11
CA MET A 1 -23.38 -0.30 24.73
C MET A 1 -22.37 -0.94 23.79
N THR A 2 -21.20 -0.33 23.70
CA THR A 2 -20.15 -0.69 22.70
C THR A 2 -19.01 -1.51 23.33
N ALA A 3 -19.28 -2.18 24.49
CA ALA A 3 -18.33 -3.07 25.12
C ALA A 3 -18.04 -4.30 24.23
N ILE A 4 -16.78 -4.69 24.11
CA ILE A 4 -16.35 -5.89 23.41
C ILE A 4 -16.76 -7.12 24.23
N VAL A 5 -17.58 -8.00 23.66
CA VAL A 5 -18.07 -9.22 24.33
C VAL A 5 -17.49 -10.49 23.75
N ASP A 6 -17.04 -10.47 22.49
CA ASP A 6 -16.42 -11.63 21.87
C ASP A 6 -15.43 -11.22 20.78
N ILE A 7 -14.35 -12.01 20.62
CA ILE A 7 -13.35 -11.89 19.56
C ILE A 7 -13.07 -13.27 19.01
N ILE A 8 -13.18 -13.43 17.69
CA ILE A 8 -13.00 -14.71 17.01
C ILE A 8 -11.92 -14.55 15.94
N GLY A 9 -10.72 -15.03 16.21
CA GLY A 9 -9.64 -15.15 15.23
C GLY A 9 -9.73 -16.46 14.47
N ARG A 10 -9.39 -16.42 13.18
CA ARG A 10 -9.28 -17.60 12.32
C ARG A 10 -8.17 -17.45 11.29
N GLU A 11 -7.73 -18.59 10.78
CA GLU A 11 -6.83 -18.66 9.65
C GLU A 11 -7.64 -18.70 8.35
N ILE A 12 -7.35 -17.79 7.41
CA ILE A 12 -7.89 -17.78 6.04
C ILE A 12 -6.74 -17.81 5.03
N LEU A 13 -7.01 -17.87 3.75
CA LEU A 13 -6.00 -17.78 2.70
C LEU A 13 -5.94 -16.38 2.11
N ASP A 14 -4.72 -15.88 1.88
CA ASP A 14 -4.47 -14.66 1.12
C ASP A 14 -4.53 -14.91 -0.40
N SER A 15 -4.37 -13.86 -1.20
CA SER A 15 -4.40 -13.90 -2.66
C SER A 15 -3.29 -14.73 -3.30
N ARG A 16 -2.27 -15.12 -2.53
CA ARG A 16 -1.17 -16.01 -2.95
C ARG A 16 -1.37 -17.45 -2.48
N GLY A 17 -2.49 -17.75 -1.79
CA GLY A 17 -2.77 -19.06 -1.21
C GLY A 17 -1.98 -19.35 0.08
N ASN A 18 -1.38 -18.32 0.71
CA ASN A 18 -0.74 -18.47 2.01
C ASN A 18 -1.74 -18.15 3.14
N PRO A 19 -1.61 -18.82 4.31
CA PRO A 19 -2.42 -18.48 5.47
C PRO A 19 -2.21 -17.02 5.92
N THR A 20 -3.30 -16.39 6.36
CA THR A 20 -3.30 -15.11 7.07
C THR A 20 -4.40 -15.08 8.12
N VAL A 21 -4.38 -14.05 8.98
CA VAL A 21 -5.33 -13.88 10.09
C VAL A 21 -6.56 -13.11 9.63
N GLU A 22 -7.75 -13.60 10.02
CA GLU A 22 -9.00 -12.83 9.99
C GLU A 22 -9.60 -12.80 11.39
N VAL A 23 -10.14 -11.65 11.79
CA VAL A 23 -10.71 -11.42 13.10
C VAL A 23 -12.14 -10.88 12.97
N ASP A 24 -13.07 -11.47 13.74
CA ASP A 24 -14.38 -10.90 14.04
C ASP A 24 -14.38 -10.33 15.46
N VAL A 25 -14.93 -9.14 15.64
CA VAL A 25 -15.22 -8.54 16.94
C VAL A 25 -16.73 -8.37 17.08
N VAL A 26 -17.29 -8.77 18.23
CA VAL A 26 -18.71 -8.63 18.56
C VAL A 26 -18.87 -7.70 19.76
N LEU A 27 -19.78 -6.76 19.66
CA LEU A 27 -20.12 -5.82 20.73
C LEU A 27 -21.40 -6.23 21.46
N GLU A 28 -21.61 -5.70 22.66
CA GLU A 28 -22.76 -6.00 23.53
C GLU A 28 -24.12 -5.70 22.85
N ASP A 29 -24.16 -4.69 21.97
CA ASP A 29 -25.37 -4.35 21.20
C ASP A 29 -25.62 -5.28 20.00
N GLY A 30 -24.74 -6.26 19.78
CA GLY A 30 -24.76 -7.19 18.64
C GLY A 30 -24.05 -6.69 17.38
N SER A 31 -23.53 -5.46 17.38
CA SER A 31 -22.72 -4.94 16.26
C SER A 31 -21.47 -5.77 16.08
N ARG A 32 -21.04 -5.92 14.82
CA ARG A 32 -19.89 -6.75 14.44
C ARG A 32 -18.96 -6.03 13.49
N GLY A 33 -17.67 -6.29 13.62
CA GLY A 33 -16.64 -5.89 12.67
C GLY A 33 -15.77 -7.07 12.29
N ARG A 34 -15.39 -7.17 11.01
CA ARG A 34 -14.49 -8.20 10.49
C ARG A 34 -13.35 -7.56 9.76
N ALA A 35 -12.12 -8.04 9.99
CA ALA A 35 -10.93 -7.60 9.29
C ALA A 35 -10.04 -8.77 8.90
N GLY A 36 -9.64 -8.81 7.62
CA GLY A 36 -8.59 -9.69 7.10
C GLY A 36 -7.26 -8.95 7.08
N VAL A 37 -6.19 -9.60 7.49
CA VAL A 37 -4.86 -8.99 7.58
C VAL A 37 -4.06 -9.26 6.31
N PRO A 38 -3.49 -8.24 5.65
CA PRO A 38 -2.61 -8.43 4.49
C PRO A 38 -1.22 -8.93 4.89
N SER A 39 -0.48 -9.49 3.92
CA SER A 39 0.85 -10.07 4.11
C SER A 39 1.82 -9.64 3.00
N GLY A 40 3.04 -9.25 3.32
CA GLY A 40 4.07 -8.88 2.34
C GLY A 40 4.76 -10.07 1.65
N ALA A 41 5.27 -9.86 0.43
CA ALA A 41 6.24 -10.74 -0.22
C ALA A 41 7.67 -10.25 0.05
N SER A 42 7.97 -9.01 -0.31
CA SER A 42 9.12 -8.26 0.18
C SER A 42 8.73 -7.62 1.53
N THR A 43 9.61 -7.66 2.50
CA THR A 43 9.39 -7.06 3.82
C THR A 43 10.61 -6.25 4.20
N GLY A 44 10.42 -4.95 4.47
CA GLY A 44 11.46 -4.09 5.02
C GLY A 44 12.01 -4.66 6.33
N ALA A 45 13.31 -4.59 6.54
CA ALA A 45 13.99 -5.18 7.70
C ALA A 45 13.47 -4.63 9.05
N HIS A 46 12.80 -3.51 9.02
CA HIS A 46 12.30 -2.78 10.20
C HIS A 46 10.79 -2.86 10.41
N GLU A 47 10.08 -3.67 9.62
CA GLU A 47 8.63 -3.88 9.80
C GLU A 47 8.31 -4.56 11.14
N ALA A 48 7.10 -4.31 11.64
CA ALA A 48 6.55 -5.11 12.72
C ALA A 48 6.39 -6.59 12.28
N VAL A 49 6.59 -7.52 13.20
CA VAL A 49 6.72 -8.95 12.89
C VAL A 49 5.37 -9.57 12.58
N GLU A 50 5.25 -10.12 11.38
CA GLU A 50 4.19 -11.05 11.04
C GLU A 50 4.51 -12.41 11.68
N LEU A 51 3.74 -12.83 12.69
CA LEU A 51 3.98 -14.08 13.39
C LEU A 51 3.56 -15.27 12.53
N ARG A 52 4.52 -16.13 12.20
CA ARG A 52 4.37 -17.41 11.49
C ARG A 52 4.73 -18.57 12.38
N ASP A 53 4.02 -19.69 12.23
CA ASP A 53 4.22 -20.87 13.09
C ASP A 53 5.58 -21.56 12.91
N GLY A 54 6.16 -21.46 11.69
CA GLY A 54 7.43 -22.12 11.36
C GLY A 54 7.35 -23.65 11.20
N ASP A 55 6.21 -24.27 11.46
CA ASP A 55 5.99 -25.71 11.31
C ASP A 55 5.97 -26.11 9.83
N LYS A 56 7.05 -26.71 9.36
CA LYS A 56 7.22 -27.14 7.96
C LYS A 56 6.21 -28.21 7.51
N THR A 57 5.57 -28.91 8.44
CA THR A 57 4.57 -29.95 8.13
C THR A 57 3.21 -29.38 7.79
N ARG A 58 3.01 -28.08 8.08
CA ARG A 58 1.76 -27.35 7.85
C ARG A 58 2.03 -26.05 7.10
N TYR A 59 1.38 -25.88 5.93
CA TYR A 59 1.56 -24.71 5.04
C TYR A 59 3.04 -24.35 4.78
N LEU A 60 3.91 -25.35 4.76
CA LEU A 60 5.36 -25.17 4.54
C LEU A 60 6.03 -24.18 5.52
N GLY A 61 5.49 -24.09 6.74
CA GLY A 61 5.96 -23.20 7.79
C GLY A 61 5.26 -21.84 7.84
N LYS A 62 4.34 -21.57 6.91
CA LYS A 62 3.66 -20.25 6.80
C LYS A 62 2.33 -20.19 7.58
N GLY A 63 1.97 -21.20 8.38
CA GLY A 63 0.78 -21.17 9.22
C GLY A 63 0.75 -19.99 10.18
N VAL A 64 -0.44 -19.61 10.66
CA VAL A 64 -0.66 -18.47 11.57
C VAL A 64 -1.48 -18.87 12.81
N LYS A 65 -1.43 -20.15 13.20
CA LYS A 65 -2.17 -20.63 14.37
C LYS A 65 -1.77 -19.95 15.67
N ASN A 66 -0.47 -19.71 15.88
CA ASN A 66 0.01 -19.02 17.07
C ASN A 66 -0.56 -17.59 17.16
N ALA A 67 -0.64 -16.86 16.04
CA ALA A 67 -1.29 -15.56 16.00
C ALA A 67 -2.80 -15.66 16.28
N VAL A 68 -3.48 -16.67 15.72
CA VAL A 68 -4.90 -16.95 15.99
C VAL A 68 -5.14 -17.31 17.46
N GLU A 69 -4.28 -18.10 18.06
CA GLU A 69 -4.35 -18.45 19.49
C GLU A 69 -4.17 -17.20 20.37
N ALA A 70 -3.23 -16.29 20.00
CA ALA A 70 -3.07 -15.03 20.70
C ALA A 70 -4.34 -14.15 20.62
N VAL A 71 -5.01 -14.09 19.45
CA VAL A 71 -6.28 -13.37 19.28
C VAL A 71 -7.37 -13.95 20.17
N ASN A 72 -7.55 -15.28 20.15
CA ASN A 72 -8.65 -15.96 20.86
C ASN A 72 -8.39 -16.13 22.37
N GLY A 73 -7.16 -15.89 22.84
CA GLY A 73 -6.73 -16.02 24.22
C GLY A 73 -6.37 -14.68 24.84
N GLU A 74 -5.07 -14.43 25.02
CA GLU A 74 -4.57 -13.33 25.84
C GLU A 74 -4.94 -11.93 25.28
N ILE A 75 -5.11 -11.74 23.97
CA ILE A 75 -5.60 -10.45 23.44
C ILE A 75 -7.07 -10.28 23.82
N PHE A 76 -7.91 -11.30 23.61
CA PHE A 76 -9.32 -11.24 24.03
C PHE A 76 -9.46 -10.97 25.52
N ASP A 77 -8.69 -11.68 26.38
CA ASP A 77 -8.74 -11.48 27.83
C ASP A 77 -8.36 -10.02 28.22
N ALA A 78 -7.40 -9.42 27.53
CA ALA A 78 -6.93 -8.07 27.82
C ALA A 78 -7.89 -6.96 27.39
N VAL A 79 -8.66 -7.16 26.30
CA VAL A 79 -9.53 -6.13 25.72
C VAL A 79 -11.02 -6.38 25.91
N SER A 80 -11.42 -7.55 26.42
CA SER A 80 -12.81 -7.88 26.74
C SER A 80 -13.40 -6.87 27.76
N GLY A 81 -14.63 -6.43 27.49
CA GLY A 81 -15.29 -5.41 28.31
C GLY A 81 -14.84 -3.97 28.07
N LEU A 82 -13.78 -3.74 27.28
CA LEU A 82 -13.40 -2.39 26.88
C LEU A 82 -14.42 -1.81 25.90
N ASP A 83 -14.59 -0.51 25.92
CA ASP A 83 -15.41 0.23 24.97
C ASP A 83 -14.72 0.26 23.59
N ALA A 84 -15.37 -0.27 22.57
CA ALA A 84 -14.84 -0.30 21.20
C ALA A 84 -14.58 1.08 20.59
N GLU A 85 -15.22 2.13 21.09
CA GLU A 85 -14.97 3.51 20.67
C GLU A 85 -13.64 4.06 21.22
N ALA A 86 -13.08 3.42 22.25
CA ALA A 86 -11.79 3.80 22.84
C ALA A 86 -10.60 3.18 22.07
N GLN A 87 -10.55 3.34 20.73
CA GLN A 87 -9.57 2.72 19.82
C GLN A 87 -8.13 2.84 20.33
N VAL A 88 -7.70 4.07 20.68
CA VAL A 88 -6.34 4.34 21.18
C VAL A 88 -6.02 3.52 22.44
N LYS A 89 -6.98 3.38 23.34
CA LYS A 89 -6.81 2.59 24.57
C LYS A 89 -6.66 1.10 24.23
N ILE A 90 -7.47 0.59 23.33
CA ILE A 90 -7.44 -0.82 22.89
C ILE A 90 -6.10 -1.13 22.23
N ASP A 91 -5.68 -0.31 21.25
CA ASP A 91 -4.42 -0.51 20.54
C ASP A 91 -3.22 -0.44 21.51
N ASN A 92 -3.18 0.55 22.42
CA ASN A 92 -2.13 0.66 23.43
C ASN A 92 -2.15 -0.50 24.43
N THR A 93 -3.32 -1.06 24.77
CA THR A 93 -3.42 -2.25 25.62
C THR A 93 -2.76 -3.45 24.93
N MET A 94 -3.01 -3.66 23.65
CA MET A 94 -2.41 -4.75 22.88
C MET A 94 -0.90 -4.56 22.68
N ILE A 95 -0.44 -3.33 22.41
CA ILE A 95 0.99 -3.00 22.30
C ILE A 95 1.71 -3.27 23.63
N ALA A 96 1.14 -2.83 24.75
CA ALA A 96 1.70 -3.08 26.09
C ALA A 96 1.68 -4.55 26.46
N LEU A 97 0.64 -5.29 26.04
CA LEU A 97 0.55 -6.75 26.24
C LEU A 97 1.64 -7.48 25.48
N ASP A 98 1.92 -7.09 24.23
CA ASP A 98 3.04 -7.65 23.43
C ASP A 98 4.38 -7.38 24.10
N GLY A 99 4.62 -6.13 24.50
CA GLY A 99 5.79 -5.69 25.27
C GLY A 99 7.11 -5.71 24.48
N THR A 100 7.09 -5.99 23.17
CA THR A 100 8.28 -5.94 22.30
C THR A 100 8.25 -4.74 21.36
N PRO A 101 9.40 -4.20 20.92
CA PRO A 101 9.42 -3.01 20.07
C PRO A 101 8.74 -3.19 18.71
N ASN A 102 8.72 -4.44 18.19
CA ASN A 102 8.25 -4.78 16.85
C ASN A 102 7.09 -5.79 16.84
N LYS A 103 6.38 -5.94 17.96
CA LYS A 103 5.23 -6.85 18.10
C LYS A 103 5.57 -8.33 17.81
N SER A 104 6.79 -8.74 18.14
CA SER A 104 7.29 -10.09 17.83
C SER A 104 6.72 -11.19 18.72
N ARG A 105 6.12 -10.86 19.87
CA ARG A 105 5.57 -11.87 20.80
C ARG A 105 4.18 -12.37 20.39
N LEU A 106 3.26 -11.44 20.15
CA LEU A 106 1.87 -11.76 19.75
C LEU A 106 1.71 -11.80 18.22
N GLY A 107 2.53 -11.04 17.52
CA GLY A 107 2.47 -10.81 16.09
C GLY A 107 1.69 -9.55 15.72
N ALA A 108 2.27 -8.76 14.84
CA ALA A 108 1.58 -7.59 14.29
C ALA A 108 0.30 -7.97 13.54
N ASN A 109 0.26 -9.16 12.93
CA ASN A 109 -0.92 -9.70 12.26
C ASN A 109 -2.08 -9.97 13.23
N ALA A 110 -1.82 -10.54 14.41
CA ALA A 110 -2.84 -10.74 15.45
C ALA A 110 -3.37 -9.40 15.97
N ILE A 111 -2.48 -8.49 16.32
CA ILE A 111 -2.81 -7.17 16.87
C ILE A 111 -3.60 -6.34 15.85
N LEU A 112 -3.15 -6.28 14.60
CA LEU A 112 -3.82 -5.54 13.52
C LEU A 112 -5.22 -6.07 13.24
N GLY A 113 -5.37 -7.39 13.17
CA GLY A 113 -6.68 -8.01 12.95
C GLY A 113 -7.72 -7.54 13.97
N VAL A 114 -7.35 -7.52 15.26
CA VAL A 114 -8.23 -7.03 16.33
C VAL A 114 -8.44 -5.53 16.21
N SER A 115 -7.39 -4.74 16.01
CA SER A 115 -7.45 -3.28 15.91
C SER A 115 -8.43 -2.82 14.82
N LEU A 116 -8.34 -3.39 13.62
CA LEU A 116 -9.22 -3.03 12.50
C LEU A 116 -10.66 -3.56 12.69
N ALA A 117 -10.80 -4.78 13.23
CA ALA A 117 -12.12 -5.35 13.48
C ALA A 117 -12.90 -4.56 14.56
N VAL A 118 -12.21 -4.08 15.60
CA VAL A 118 -12.79 -3.17 16.62
C VAL A 118 -13.28 -1.89 15.98
N ALA A 119 -12.47 -1.21 15.15
CA ALA A 119 -12.88 0.02 14.47
C ALA A 119 -14.14 -0.19 13.61
N LYS A 120 -14.20 -1.32 12.89
CA LYS A 120 -15.39 -1.68 12.09
C LYS A 120 -16.61 -1.99 12.93
N ALA A 121 -16.46 -2.69 14.07
CA ALA A 121 -17.54 -2.95 15.00
C ALA A 121 -18.09 -1.65 15.61
N ALA A 122 -17.21 -0.74 16.03
CA ALA A 122 -17.58 0.57 16.55
C ALA A 122 -18.27 1.43 15.47
N ALA A 123 -17.79 1.42 14.24
CA ALA A 123 -18.46 2.09 13.11
C ALA A 123 -19.89 1.54 12.90
N ALA A 124 -20.07 0.21 12.92
CA ALA A 124 -21.37 -0.45 12.79
C ALA A 124 -22.33 -0.07 13.95
N ALA A 125 -21.85 -0.05 15.20
CA ALA A 125 -22.61 0.37 16.36
C ALA A 125 -23.12 1.82 16.23
N ASN A 126 -22.30 2.70 15.64
CA ASN A 126 -22.64 4.10 15.36
C ASN A 126 -23.45 4.27 14.07
N LYS A 127 -23.73 3.19 13.32
CA LYS A 127 -24.41 3.21 12.02
C LYS A 127 -23.72 4.13 10.99
N LEU A 128 -22.40 4.17 11.05
CA LEU A 128 -21.56 4.93 10.13
C LEU A 128 -20.74 3.99 9.25
N PRO A 129 -20.48 4.32 7.97
CA PRO A 129 -19.45 3.65 7.20
C PRO A 129 -18.07 3.94 7.82
N LEU A 130 -17.14 3.01 7.65
CA LEU A 130 -15.84 3.09 8.32
C LEU A 130 -15.08 4.38 8.01
N TYR A 131 -15.07 4.83 6.74
CA TYR A 131 -14.40 6.07 6.37
C TYR A 131 -14.93 7.29 7.12
N ARG A 132 -16.24 7.32 7.38
CA ARG A 132 -16.90 8.41 8.11
C ARG A 132 -16.65 8.31 9.61
N TYR A 133 -16.67 7.09 10.15
CA TYR A 133 -16.38 6.86 11.57
C TYR A 133 -14.94 7.30 11.94
N VAL A 134 -13.95 6.92 11.12
CA VAL A 134 -12.55 7.23 11.37
C VAL A 134 -12.21 8.69 11.01
N GLY A 135 -12.70 9.19 9.88
CA GLY A 135 -12.29 10.49 9.34
C GLY A 135 -13.25 11.65 9.66
N GLY A 136 -14.40 11.35 10.27
CA GLY A 136 -15.41 12.35 10.65
C GLY A 136 -16.01 13.07 9.43
N THR A 137 -16.48 14.29 9.66
CA THR A 137 -17.17 15.09 8.63
C THR A 137 -16.27 15.60 7.52
N ALA A 138 -14.95 15.61 7.74
CA ALA A 138 -13.97 16.06 6.75
C ALA A 138 -13.59 14.97 5.72
N ALA A 139 -13.93 13.70 5.97
CA ALA A 139 -13.62 12.57 5.09
C ALA A 139 -14.47 12.60 3.81
N ARG A 140 -13.91 13.15 2.72
CA ARG A 140 -14.61 13.30 1.44
C ARG A 140 -13.69 13.30 0.21
N LEU A 141 -12.37 13.23 0.41
CA LEU A 141 -11.39 13.24 -0.66
C LEU A 141 -11.19 11.81 -1.18
N LEU A 142 -11.67 11.54 -2.40
CA LEU A 142 -11.38 10.30 -3.13
C LEU A 142 -9.91 10.32 -3.58
N PRO A 143 -9.14 9.28 -3.26
CA PRO A 143 -7.74 9.22 -3.61
C PRO A 143 -7.52 9.02 -5.11
N VAL A 144 -6.43 9.60 -5.64
CA VAL A 144 -5.92 9.25 -6.97
C VAL A 144 -5.33 7.85 -6.93
N PRO A 145 -5.80 6.91 -7.77
CA PRO A 145 -5.25 5.56 -7.79
C PRO A 145 -3.94 5.52 -8.57
N MET A 146 -2.94 4.89 -7.98
CA MET A 146 -1.66 4.52 -8.60
C MET A 146 -1.76 3.04 -8.96
N MET A 147 -2.11 2.75 -10.23
CA MET A 147 -2.52 1.41 -10.67
C MET A 147 -1.33 0.67 -11.29
N ASN A 148 -0.82 -0.36 -10.62
CA ASN A 148 0.29 -1.17 -11.10
C ASN A 148 -0.13 -2.07 -12.28
N ILE A 149 0.22 -1.71 -13.52
CA ILE A 149 -0.20 -2.44 -14.74
C ILE A 149 0.88 -3.30 -15.38
N VAL A 150 2.16 -3.12 -14.98
CA VAL A 150 3.28 -4.01 -15.35
C VAL A 150 4.08 -4.34 -14.11
N ASN A 151 4.30 -5.64 -13.89
CA ASN A 151 5.09 -6.18 -12.79
C ASN A 151 6.46 -6.68 -13.28
N GLY A 152 7.48 -6.46 -12.45
CA GLY A 152 8.81 -7.04 -12.56
C GLY A 152 9.38 -7.36 -11.18
N GLY A 153 10.70 -7.40 -11.04
CA GLY A 153 11.37 -7.68 -9.78
C GLY A 153 10.82 -8.93 -9.08
N VAL A 154 10.64 -8.86 -7.77
CA VAL A 154 10.11 -10.00 -6.98
C VAL A 154 8.61 -10.29 -7.22
N HIS A 155 7.89 -9.41 -7.92
CA HIS A 155 6.46 -9.58 -8.22
C HIS A 155 6.19 -10.38 -9.50
N ALA A 156 7.22 -10.70 -10.30
CA ALA A 156 7.06 -11.42 -11.56
C ALA A 156 8.32 -12.22 -11.93
N ASP A 157 8.14 -13.39 -12.53
CA ASP A 157 9.24 -14.18 -13.09
C ASP A 157 9.56 -13.67 -14.51
N ASN A 158 10.27 -12.55 -14.60
CA ASN A 158 10.70 -11.91 -15.84
C ASN A 158 12.01 -11.12 -15.64
N PRO A 159 12.70 -10.65 -16.70
CA PRO A 159 13.99 -9.95 -16.57
C PRO A 159 13.89 -8.46 -16.24
N ILE A 160 12.72 -7.93 -15.88
CA ILE A 160 12.56 -6.52 -15.53
C ILE A 160 13.03 -6.31 -14.10
N ASP A 161 14.05 -5.47 -13.87
CA ASP A 161 14.60 -5.24 -12.54
C ASP A 161 13.66 -4.42 -11.64
N PHE A 162 12.93 -3.44 -12.20
CA PHE A 162 11.95 -2.64 -11.46
C PHE A 162 10.69 -3.44 -11.14
N GLN A 163 10.19 -3.30 -9.91
CA GLN A 163 9.08 -4.10 -9.41
C GLN A 163 7.73 -3.69 -9.96
N GLU A 164 7.47 -2.35 -10.10
CA GLU A 164 6.16 -1.86 -10.50
C GLU A 164 6.21 -0.66 -11.45
N PHE A 165 5.31 -0.70 -12.44
CA PHE A 165 5.03 0.38 -13.39
C PHE A 165 3.56 0.74 -13.29
N MET A 166 3.28 1.94 -12.81
CA MET A 166 1.94 2.38 -12.48
C MET A 166 1.45 3.48 -13.42
N ILE A 167 0.16 3.45 -13.73
CA ILE A 167 -0.57 4.58 -14.33
C ILE A 167 -1.30 5.37 -13.25
N VAL A 168 -1.36 6.69 -13.43
CA VAL A 168 -1.91 7.64 -12.47
C VAL A 168 -2.88 8.58 -13.19
N PRO A 169 -4.20 8.27 -13.23
CA PRO A 169 -5.20 9.01 -13.99
C PRO A 169 -5.65 10.30 -13.27
N LEU A 170 -4.70 11.17 -12.95
CA LEU A 170 -4.93 12.39 -12.16
C LEU A 170 -5.70 13.50 -12.92
N GLY A 171 -5.88 13.38 -14.24
CA GLY A 171 -6.66 14.29 -15.05
C GLY A 171 -8.15 13.98 -15.12
N ALA A 172 -8.60 12.90 -14.49
CA ALA A 172 -10.01 12.51 -14.45
C ALA A 172 -10.84 13.50 -13.60
N PRO A 173 -12.14 13.68 -13.91
CA PRO A 173 -12.99 14.61 -13.16
C PRO A 173 -13.48 14.03 -11.82
N ASN A 174 -13.46 12.71 -11.65
CA ASN A 174 -13.91 11.99 -10.47
C ASN A 174 -13.25 10.60 -10.41
N PHE A 175 -13.48 9.86 -9.33
CA PHE A 175 -12.86 8.54 -9.13
C PHE A 175 -13.39 7.50 -10.14
N ALA A 176 -14.68 7.48 -10.42
CA ALA A 176 -15.28 6.54 -11.37
C ALA A 176 -14.65 6.67 -12.78
N GLU A 177 -14.43 7.90 -13.26
CA GLU A 177 -13.77 8.15 -14.54
C GLU A 177 -12.26 7.83 -14.51
N ALA A 178 -11.61 8.01 -13.36
CA ALA A 178 -10.23 7.56 -13.16
C ALA A 178 -10.11 6.03 -13.27
N LEU A 179 -11.03 5.31 -12.62
CA LEU A 179 -11.08 3.84 -12.68
C LEU A 179 -11.42 3.34 -14.10
N ARG A 180 -12.34 4.00 -14.81
CA ARG A 180 -12.66 3.71 -16.22
C ARG A 180 -11.42 3.87 -17.11
N ALA A 181 -10.71 4.99 -16.99
CA ALA A 181 -9.49 5.23 -17.75
C ALA A 181 -8.44 4.13 -17.48
N GLY A 182 -8.24 3.76 -16.22
CA GLY A 182 -7.35 2.66 -15.84
C GLY A 182 -7.74 1.35 -16.54
N SER A 183 -9.01 0.97 -16.52
CA SER A 183 -9.49 -0.26 -17.16
C SER A 183 -9.29 -0.26 -18.68
N GLU A 184 -9.59 0.85 -19.35
CA GLU A 184 -9.41 0.98 -20.81
C GLU A 184 -7.93 0.90 -21.19
N ILE A 185 -7.04 1.54 -20.43
CA ILE A 185 -5.59 1.45 -20.65
C ILE A 185 -5.09 0.03 -20.39
N PHE A 186 -5.53 -0.63 -19.32
CA PHE A 186 -5.15 -2.00 -18.99
C PHE A 186 -5.48 -2.97 -20.14
N HIS A 187 -6.70 -2.92 -20.69
CA HIS A 187 -7.10 -3.78 -21.79
C HIS A 187 -6.37 -3.42 -23.10
N THR A 188 -6.09 -2.15 -23.34
CA THR A 188 -5.30 -1.68 -24.48
C THR A 188 -3.85 -2.17 -24.40
N LEU A 189 -3.24 -2.12 -23.21
CA LEU A 189 -1.90 -2.66 -22.95
C LEU A 189 -1.86 -4.16 -23.20
N ARG A 190 -2.87 -4.92 -22.71
CA ARG A 190 -2.99 -6.35 -22.98
C ARG A 190 -2.97 -6.67 -24.47
N ALA A 191 -3.76 -5.91 -25.24
CA ALA A 191 -3.82 -6.09 -26.69
C ALA A 191 -2.48 -5.76 -27.37
N ALA A 192 -1.79 -4.69 -26.94
CA ALA A 192 -0.49 -4.30 -27.47
C ALA A 192 0.60 -5.34 -27.17
N LEU A 193 0.69 -5.82 -25.94
CA LEU A 193 1.63 -6.87 -25.53
C LEU A 193 1.40 -8.16 -26.32
N LYS A 194 0.14 -8.59 -26.45
CA LYS A 194 -0.21 -9.79 -27.24
C LYS A 194 0.16 -9.64 -28.72
N ALA A 195 -0.10 -8.47 -29.31
CA ALA A 195 0.25 -8.20 -30.72
C ALA A 195 1.77 -8.20 -30.96
N ALA A 196 2.57 -7.83 -29.95
CA ALA A 196 4.03 -7.89 -29.99
C ALA A 196 4.58 -9.28 -29.62
N GLY A 197 3.74 -10.27 -29.33
CA GLY A 197 4.14 -11.65 -29.01
C GLY A 197 4.56 -11.85 -27.54
N HIS A 198 4.29 -10.87 -26.65
CA HIS A 198 4.60 -10.99 -25.22
C HIS A 198 3.50 -11.73 -24.45
N ASN A 199 3.91 -12.32 -23.34
CA ASN A 199 3.02 -12.93 -22.35
C ASN A 199 2.11 -11.86 -21.71
N THR A 200 0.84 -12.21 -21.50
CA THR A 200 -0.16 -11.35 -20.82
C THR A 200 -0.73 -12.01 -19.55
N ASN A 201 0.00 -12.95 -18.95
CA ASN A 201 -0.28 -13.42 -17.60
C ASN A 201 -0.02 -12.28 -16.60
N VAL A 202 -0.71 -12.35 -15.46
CA VAL A 202 -0.61 -11.32 -14.44
C VAL A 202 0.22 -11.80 -13.26
N GLY A 203 0.97 -10.87 -12.65
CA GLY A 203 1.71 -11.09 -11.41
C GLY A 203 0.82 -11.02 -10.17
N ASP A 204 1.45 -11.02 -9.00
CA ASP A 204 0.77 -11.04 -7.70
C ASP A 204 -0.18 -9.86 -7.48
N GLU A 205 0.13 -8.71 -8.06
CA GLU A 205 -0.68 -7.48 -7.92
C GLU A 205 -1.62 -7.22 -9.11
N GLY A 206 -1.74 -8.18 -10.03
CA GLY A 206 -2.68 -8.12 -11.14
C GLY A 206 -2.17 -7.37 -12.37
N GLY A 207 -0.96 -6.79 -12.35
CA GLY A 207 -0.29 -6.22 -13.52
C GLY A 207 0.26 -7.31 -14.44
N PHE A 208 0.46 -7.00 -15.73
CA PHE A 208 1.06 -7.94 -16.67
C PHE A 208 2.53 -8.20 -16.33
N ALA A 209 3.01 -9.41 -16.62
CA ALA A 209 4.38 -9.83 -16.38
C ALA A 209 5.09 -10.23 -17.69
N PRO A 210 5.27 -9.30 -18.66
CA PRO A 210 5.93 -9.60 -19.92
C PRO A 210 7.45 -9.71 -19.75
N ASN A 211 8.09 -10.50 -20.63
CA ASN A 211 9.54 -10.55 -20.74
C ASN A 211 10.02 -9.35 -21.58
N LEU A 212 10.28 -8.22 -20.93
CA LEU A 212 10.81 -7.02 -21.55
C LEU A 212 12.27 -6.79 -21.10
N PRO A 213 13.13 -6.21 -21.98
CA PRO A 213 14.56 -6.16 -21.73
C PRO A 213 15.00 -5.05 -20.75
N SER A 214 14.13 -4.09 -20.42
CA SER A 214 14.47 -2.95 -19.57
C SER A 214 13.23 -2.23 -19.05
N ALA A 215 13.44 -1.36 -18.07
CA ALA A 215 12.40 -0.47 -17.54
C ALA A 215 11.86 0.47 -18.63
N GLU A 216 12.72 1.00 -19.51
CA GLU A 216 12.31 1.86 -20.62
C GLU A 216 11.39 1.13 -21.60
N ALA A 217 11.65 -0.13 -21.91
CA ALA A 217 10.77 -0.91 -22.77
C ALA A 217 9.37 -1.08 -22.14
N ALA A 218 9.28 -1.28 -20.83
CA ALA A 218 8.00 -1.32 -20.11
C ALA A 218 7.28 0.03 -20.17
N LEU A 219 7.99 1.13 -19.92
CA LEU A 219 7.45 2.48 -19.99
C LEU A 219 6.94 2.82 -21.38
N ASP A 220 7.64 2.44 -22.44
CA ASP A 220 7.23 2.68 -23.83
C ASP A 220 5.92 1.93 -24.17
N PHE A 221 5.76 0.69 -23.72
CA PHE A 221 4.50 -0.05 -23.88
C PHE A 221 3.34 0.61 -23.13
N VAL A 222 3.59 1.08 -21.89
CA VAL A 222 2.58 1.76 -21.08
C VAL A 222 2.16 3.08 -21.71
N LEU A 223 3.12 3.91 -22.17
CA LEU A 223 2.81 5.16 -22.89
C LEU A 223 2.00 4.92 -24.16
N GLY A 224 2.43 3.97 -24.97
CA GLY A 224 1.69 3.60 -26.20
C GLY A 224 0.27 3.11 -25.90
N ALA A 225 0.06 2.42 -24.79
CA ALA A 225 -1.27 1.99 -24.35
C ALA A 225 -2.15 3.17 -23.90
N ILE A 226 -1.60 4.14 -23.17
CA ILE A 226 -2.30 5.37 -22.74
C ILE A 226 -2.80 6.14 -23.97
N GLU A 227 -1.91 6.40 -24.93
CA GLU A 227 -2.23 7.16 -26.15
C GLU A 227 -3.24 6.41 -27.02
N LYS A 228 -3.06 5.10 -27.20
CA LYS A 228 -3.96 4.25 -28.00
C LYS A 228 -5.34 4.11 -27.36
N ALA A 229 -5.44 4.19 -26.03
CA ALA A 229 -6.71 4.23 -25.31
C ALA A 229 -7.42 5.61 -25.40
N GLY A 230 -6.77 6.62 -26.03
CA GLY A 230 -7.35 7.94 -26.27
C GLY A 230 -7.05 8.97 -25.17
N TYR A 231 -6.13 8.66 -24.25
CA TYR A 231 -5.71 9.56 -23.18
C TYR A 231 -4.37 10.24 -23.50
N ARG A 232 -4.17 11.44 -22.98
CA ARG A 232 -2.94 12.21 -23.17
C ARG A 232 -1.96 11.91 -22.05
N ALA A 233 -0.85 11.22 -22.37
CA ALA A 233 0.23 11.00 -21.41
C ALA A 233 0.80 12.36 -20.93
N GLY A 234 1.08 12.47 -19.64
CA GLY A 234 1.56 13.71 -19.01
C GLY A 234 0.48 14.74 -18.69
N LYS A 235 -0.75 14.54 -19.17
CA LYS A 235 -1.86 15.47 -18.92
C LYS A 235 -3.05 14.79 -18.24
N ASP A 236 -3.62 13.79 -18.87
CA ASP A 236 -4.76 13.04 -18.35
C ASP A 236 -4.28 11.91 -17.44
N VAL A 237 -3.18 11.24 -17.84
CA VAL A 237 -2.56 10.15 -17.12
C VAL A 237 -1.05 10.37 -17.01
N MET A 238 -0.53 10.31 -15.79
CA MET A 238 0.90 10.28 -15.50
C MET A 238 1.35 8.85 -15.22
N LEU A 239 2.65 8.67 -15.01
CA LEU A 239 3.27 7.40 -14.62
C LEU A 239 3.82 7.49 -13.21
N ALA A 240 3.89 6.34 -12.53
CA ALA A 240 4.66 6.18 -11.32
C ALA A 240 5.46 4.88 -11.36
N LEU A 241 6.54 4.83 -10.61
CA LEU A 241 7.45 3.69 -10.53
C LEU A 241 7.65 3.25 -9.09
N ASP A 242 7.86 1.97 -8.92
CA ASP A 242 8.46 1.38 -7.73
C ASP A 242 9.63 0.47 -8.17
N PRO A 243 10.86 0.97 -8.12
CA PRO A 243 12.04 0.14 -8.32
C PRO A 243 12.21 -0.96 -7.27
N ALA A 244 11.79 -0.75 -6.02
CA ALA A 244 12.13 -1.58 -4.87
C ALA A 244 13.64 -1.79 -4.75
N ALA A 245 14.40 -0.70 -4.74
CA ALA A 245 15.84 -0.70 -4.99
C ALA A 245 16.66 -1.47 -3.95
N SER A 246 16.10 -1.76 -2.77
CA SER A 246 16.73 -2.63 -1.77
C SER A 246 16.99 -4.05 -2.32
N GLU A 247 16.12 -4.55 -3.21
CA GLU A 247 16.21 -5.91 -3.77
C GLU A 247 17.46 -6.13 -4.64
N PHE A 248 17.95 -5.07 -5.28
CA PHE A 248 19.12 -5.13 -6.16
C PHE A 248 20.31 -4.26 -5.70
N PHE A 249 20.30 -3.81 -4.43
CA PHE A 249 21.43 -3.12 -3.82
C PHE A 249 22.38 -4.11 -3.18
N LYS A 250 23.59 -4.21 -3.73
CA LYS A 250 24.63 -5.16 -3.28
C LYS A 250 26.00 -4.46 -3.24
N ASP A 251 26.75 -4.63 -2.18
CA ASP A 251 28.12 -4.13 -2.04
C ASP A 251 28.29 -2.62 -2.34
N GLY A 252 27.28 -1.80 -1.97
CA GLY A 252 27.31 -0.35 -2.17
C GLY A 252 26.97 0.10 -3.60
N ALA A 253 26.41 -0.77 -4.44
CA ALA A 253 26.00 -0.47 -5.80
C ALA A 253 24.66 -1.14 -6.16
N TYR A 254 24.01 -0.65 -7.19
CA TYR A 254 22.74 -1.13 -7.70
C TYR A 254 22.96 -2.07 -8.89
N ALA A 255 22.76 -3.37 -8.69
CA ALA A 255 23.00 -4.44 -9.66
C ALA A 255 21.73 -4.79 -10.43
N TYR A 256 21.58 -4.29 -11.64
CA TYR A 256 20.49 -4.58 -12.57
C TYR A 256 20.78 -5.88 -13.30
N GLU A 257 20.34 -7.00 -12.75
CA GLU A 257 20.67 -8.34 -13.28
C GLU A 257 20.02 -8.56 -14.64
N GLY A 258 18.76 -8.10 -14.83
CA GLY A 258 18.04 -8.23 -16.09
C GLY A 258 18.65 -7.42 -17.24
N GLU A 259 19.24 -6.26 -16.93
CA GLU A 259 19.96 -5.43 -17.91
C GLU A 259 21.45 -5.77 -18.03
N GLY A 260 22.00 -6.58 -17.13
CA GLY A 260 23.45 -6.85 -17.05
C GLY A 260 24.28 -5.63 -16.73
N LYS A 261 23.79 -4.70 -15.91
CA LYS A 261 24.43 -3.43 -15.55
C LYS A 261 24.55 -3.26 -14.05
N THR A 262 25.62 -2.57 -13.63
CA THR A 262 25.79 -2.12 -12.25
C THR A 262 25.95 -0.61 -12.23
N ARG A 263 25.25 0.07 -11.32
CA ARG A 263 25.28 1.53 -11.15
C ARG A 263 25.81 1.88 -9.75
N SER A 264 26.70 2.85 -9.66
CA SER A 264 27.01 3.48 -8.36
C SER A 264 25.78 4.23 -7.84
N VAL A 265 25.84 4.68 -6.58
CA VAL A 265 24.77 5.51 -5.97
C VAL A 265 24.47 6.75 -6.83
N GLU A 266 25.49 7.46 -7.29
CA GLU A 266 25.35 8.64 -8.15
C GLU A 266 24.74 8.28 -9.51
N GLN A 267 25.19 7.17 -10.11
CA GLN A 267 24.67 6.70 -11.39
C GLN A 267 23.19 6.26 -11.28
N GLN A 268 22.80 5.68 -10.15
CA GLN A 268 21.39 5.36 -9.85
C GLN A 268 20.53 6.62 -9.81
N VAL A 269 20.98 7.63 -9.07
CA VAL A 269 20.30 8.93 -8.99
C VAL A 269 20.22 9.60 -10.37
N ASP A 270 21.27 9.55 -11.16
CA ASP A 270 21.31 10.10 -12.53
C ASP A 270 20.35 9.35 -13.46
N TYR A 271 20.29 8.03 -13.35
CA TYR A 271 19.37 7.20 -14.13
C TYR A 271 17.90 7.54 -13.82
N LEU A 272 17.53 7.62 -12.54
CA LEU A 272 16.16 8.01 -12.16
C LEU A 272 15.84 9.45 -12.61
N ALA A 273 16.79 10.37 -12.51
CA ALA A 273 16.62 11.74 -13.01
C ALA A 273 16.42 11.77 -14.53
N GLU A 274 17.10 10.92 -15.29
CA GLU A 274 16.92 10.81 -16.74
C GLU A 274 15.56 10.21 -17.09
N LEU A 275 15.07 9.21 -16.35
CA LEU A 275 13.73 8.65 -16.55
C LEU A 275 12.64 9.71 -16.39
N ILE A 276 12.67 10.53 -15.34
CA ILE A 276 11.66 11.60 -15.15
C ILE A 276 11.78 12.73 -16.20
N ARG A 277 12.95 12.89 -16.82
CA ARG A 277 13.13 13.84 -17.93
C ARG A 277 12.50 13.35 -19.23
N ARG A 278 12.54 12.05 -19.48
CA ARG A 278 12.06 11.40 -20.71
C ARG A 278 10.60 11.01 -20.67
N TYR A 279 10.10 10.64 -19.50
CA TYR A 279 8.75 10.11 -19.29
C TYR A 279 7.96 10.98 -18.32
N PRO A 280 6.63 11.04 -18.44
CA PRO A 280 5.78 11.83 -17.54
C PRO A 280 5.60 11.12 -16.17
N ILE A 281 6.70 10.88 -15.45
CA ILE A 281 6.73 10.22 -14.15
C ILE A 281 6.51 11.26 -13.06
N VAL A 282 5.45 11.08 -12.27
CA VAL A 282 5.07 11.99 -11.16
C VAL A 282 5.55 11.48 -9.80
N SER A 283 5.81 10.19 -9.67
CA SER A 283 6.17 9.56 -8.40
C SER A 283 7.14 8.40 -8.60
N ILE A 284 8.13 8.29 -7.70
CA ILE A 284 9.05 7.15 -7.59
C ILE A 284 9.03 6.70 -6.13
N GLU A 285 8.67 5.44 -5.90
CA GLU A 285 8.76 4.76 -4.62
C GLU A 285 10.07 3.99 -4.54
N ASP A 286 10.72 3.99 -3.37
CA ASP A 286 11.94 3.24 -3.06
C ASP A 286 12.98 3.23 -4.20
N GLY A 287 13.28 4.43 -4.70
CA GLY A 287 14.29 4.63 -5.74
C GLY A 287 15.74 4.38 -5.28
N MET A 288 15.95 4.30 -3.97
CA MET A 288 17.19 3.96 -3.28
C MET A 288 16.93 2.88 -2.25
N ALA A 289 17.94 2.10 -1.88
CA ALA A 289 17.83 1.07 -0.84
C ALA A 289 17.50 1.66 0.54
N GLU A 290 16.81 0.87 1.38
CA GLU A 290 16.29 1.30 2.70
C GLU A 290 17.36 1.82 3.65
N ASP A 291 18.62 1.34 3.53
CA ASP A 291 19.76 1.76 4.36
C ASP A 291 20.73 2.72 3.64
N ASP A 292 20.50 3.04 2.37
CA ASP A 292 21.33 4.02 1.62
C ASP A 292 20.87 5.46 1.88
N MET A 293 21.05 5.94 3.10
CA MET A 293 20.66 7.29 3.52
C MET A 293 21.37 8.40 2.73
N ALA A 294 22.59 8.15 2.26
CA ALA A 294 23.35 9.10 1.45
C ALA A 294 22.74 9.22 0.04
N GLY A 295 22.39 8.10 -0.56
CA GLY A 295 21.70 8.03 -1.84
C GLY A 295 20.31 8.69 -1.78
N TRP A 296 19.53 8.43 -0.73
CA TRP A 296 18.25 9.08 -0.51
C TRP A 296 18.34 10.61 -0.43
N LYS A 297 19.33 11.15 0.31
CA LYS A 297 19.58 12.60 0.38
C LYS A 297 19.94 13.17 -0.99
N LEU A 298 20.80 12.46 -1.73
CA LEU A 298 21.22 12.86 -3.06
C LEU A 298 20.06 12.87 -4.05
N LEU A 299 19.24 11.81 -4.05
CA LEU A 299 18.04 11.69 -4.88
C LEU A 299 17.04 12.80 -4.56
N THR A 300 16.73 13.00 -3.28
CA THR A 300 15.77 14.03 -2.84
C THR A 300 16.23 15.44 -3.26
N LYS A 301 17.51 15.74 -3.08
CA LYS A 301 18.09 17.02 -3.51
C LYS A 301 18.00 17.21 -5.03
N LYS A 302 18.20 16.13 -5.81
CA LYS A 302 18.29 16.21 -7.27
C LYS A 302 16.92 16.34 -7.94
N ILE A 303 15.93 15.58 -7.49
CA ILE A 303 14.63 15.49 -8.18
C ILE A 303 13.41 15.71 -7.29
N GLY A 304 13.55 15.81 -5.98
CA GLY A 304 12.41 15.92 -5.05
C GLY A 304 11.51 17.14 -5.24
N ALA A 305 12.03 18.21 -5.87
CA ALA A 305 11.21 19.38 -6.25
C ALA A 305 10.34 19.14 -7.50
N LYS A 306 10.60 18.05 -8.26
CA LYS A 306 9.94 17.77 -9.54
C LYS A 306 9.18 16.45 -9.56
N CYS A 307 9.48 15.56 -8.60
CA CYS A 307 8.91 14.23 -8.52
C CYS A 307 8.62 13.90 -7.07
N GLN A 308 7.46 13.28 -6.82
CA GLN A 308 7.17 12.70 -5.53
C GLN A 308 8.12 11.52 -5.28
N LEU A 309 8.78 11.51 -4.13
CA LEU A 309 9.66 10.44 -3.69
C LEU A 309 9.03 9.77 -2.47
N VAL A 310 8.55 8.56 -2.66
CA VAL A 310 7.83 7.80 -1.64
C VAL A 310 8.80 6.87 -0.94
N GLY A 311 8.90 6.98 0.38
CA GLY A 311 9.61 5.99 1.19
C GLY A 311 8.65 4.91 1.66
N ASP A 312 8.90 3.66 1.25
CA ASP A 312 8.26 2.45 1.75
C ASP A 312 9.17 1.77 2.78
N ASP A 313 10.15 0.98 2.35
CA ASP A 313 11.04 0.22 3.23
C ASP A 313 11.89 1.11 4.13
N VAL A 314 12.24 2.30 3.68
CA VAL A 314 12.99 3.27 4.50
C VAL A 314 12.19 3.77 5.70
N PHE A 315 10.86 3.85 5.62
CA PHE A 315 9.98 4.36 6.69
C PHE A 315 9.14 3.30 7.38
N VAL A 316 8.74 2.24 6.68
CA VAL A 316 7.90 1.12 7.15
C VAL A 316 6.68 1.56 7.98
N THR A 317 6.01 2.64 7.56
CA THR A 317 4.85 3.23 8.28
C THR A 317 5.17 3.62 9.75
N ASN A 318 6.45 3.74 10.11
CA ASN A 318 6.92 3.99 11.47
C ASN A 318 7.17 5.50 11.70
N VAL A 319 6.52 6.08 12.72
CA VAL A 319 6.58 7.53 13.03
C VAL A 319 8.00 7.99 13.39
N GLU A 320 8.78 7.17 14.10
CA GLU A 320 10.15 7.52 14.49
C GLU A 320 11.06 7.58 13.25
N ARG A 321 11.02 6.55 12.39
CA ARG A 321 11.79 6.51 11.15
C ARG A 321 11.38 7.64 10.20
N LEU A 322 10.06 7.90 10.07
CA LEU A 322 9.56 9.02 9.28
C LEU A 322 10.09 10.37 9.82
N THR A 323 10.02 10.56 11.13
CA THR A 323 10.50 11.80 11.78
C THR A 323 12.00 12.02 11.53
N ASP A 324 12.79 10.95 11.60
CA ASP A 324 14.22 11.01 11.33
C ASP A 324 14.49 11.29 9.83
N GLY A 325 13.72 10.70 8.93
CA GLY A 325 13.79 10.97 7.50
C GLY A 325 13.47 12.44 7.18
N ILE A 326 12.41 12.98 7.76
CA ILE A 326 12.01 14.39 7.63
C ILE A 326 13.16 15.32 8.07
N LYS A 327 13.73 15.10 9.26
CA LYS A 327 14.86 15.88 9.78
C LYS A 327 16.07 15.83 8.87
N ASN A 328 16.27 14.71 8.19
CA ASN A 328 17.41 14.48 7.32
C ASN A 328 17.17 14.87 5.86
N GLY A 329 15.97 15.34 5.50
CA GLY A 329 15.60 15.73 4.13
C GLY A 329 15.56 14.54 3.16
N ILE A 330 15.04 13.42 3.60
CA ILE A 330 14.90 12.16 2.83
C ILE A 330 13.47 12.05 2.34
N ALA A 331 13.26 11.78 1.04
CA ALA A 331 11.94 11.65 0.42
C ALA A 331 11.07 12.92 0.54
N ASN A 332 9.81 12.86 0.16
CA ASN A 332 8.79 13.89 0.36
C ASN A 332 7.37 13.29 0.47
N SER A 333 7.30 11.96 0.55
CA SER A 333 6.08 11.17 0.71
C SER A 333 6.38 9.90 1.48
N ILE A 334 5.37 9.31 2.12
CA ILE A 334 5.44 8.01 2.78
C ILE A 334 4.40 7.05 2.20
N LEU A 335 4.78 5.77 2.05
CA LEU A 335 3.83 4.70 1.83
C LEU A 335 3.25 4.24 3.16
N ILE A 336 1.94 4.02 3.23
CA ILE A 336 1.22 3.62 4.44
C ILE A 336 0.69 2.21 4.25
N LYS A 337 1.29 1.27 4.94
CA LYS A 337 0.90 -0.14 4.98
C LYS A 337 0.51 -0.50 6.42
N VAL A 338 -0.77 -0.75 6.68
CA VAL A 338 -1.30 -0.96 8.04
C VAL A 338 -0.59 -2.09 8.80
N ASN A 339 -0.15 -3.13 8.10
CA ASN A 339 0.51 -4.28 8.73
C ASN A 339 2.00 -4.08 9.01
N GLN A 340 2.66 -3.07 8.39
CA GLN A 340 4.06 -2.73 8.71
C GLN A 340 4.22 -2.20 10.13
N ILE A 341 3.16 -1.60 10.67
CA ILE A 341 3.16 -1.03 12.03
C ILE A 341 2.23 -1.78 12.98
N GLY A 342 1.07 -2.29 12.52
CA GLY A 342 0.26 -3.27 13.22
C GLY A 342 -0.88 -2.75 14.08
N THR A 343 -1.20 -1.43 14.08
CA THR A 343 -2.43 -0.89 14.65
C THR A 343 -3.00 0.27 13.82
N LEU A 344 -4.31 0.50 13.93
CA LEU A 344 -4.96 1.66 13.33
C LEU A 344 -4.42 2.98 13.93
N THR A 345 -4.25 3.03 15.25
CA THR A 345 -3.75 4.23 15.94
C THR A 345 -2.38 4.66 15.44
N GLU A 346 -1.43 3.74 15.33
CA GLU A 346 -0.09 4.05 14.81
C GLU A 346 -0.12 4.40 13.33
N THR A 347 -0.97 3.72 12.54
CA THR A 347 -1.18 4.04 11.12
C THR A 347 -1.65 5.49 10.93
N LEU A 348 -2.68 5.91 11.69
CA LEU A 348 -3.19 7.27 11.63
C LEU A 348 -2.15 8.30 12.09
N ALA A 349 -1.37 7.99 13.12
CA ALA A 349 -0.27 8.84 13.59
C ALA A 349 0.82 9.03 12.52
N ALA A 350 1.14 7.99 11.72
CA ALA A 350 2.09 8.10 10.62
C ALA A 350 1.58 9.04 9.52
N VAL A 351 0.31 8.91 9.11
CA VAL A 351 -0.32 9.82 8.14
C VAL A 351 -0.33 11.26 8.65
N GLU A 352 -0.74 11.48 9.90
CA GLU A 352 -0.78 12.81 10.51
C GLU A 352 0.61 13.45 10.57
N THR A 353 1.63 12.68 10.96
CA THR A 353 3.02 13.14 11.02
C THR A 353 3.53 13.55 9.65
N ALA A 354 3.26 12.77 8.61
CA ALA A 354 3.60 13.10 7.23
C ALA A 354 2.96 14.43 6.80
N HIS A 355 1.65 14.56 6.99
CA HIS A 355 0.90 15.76 6.60
C HIS A 355 1.38 17.02 7.32
N LYS A 356 1.63 16.95 8.65
CA LYS A 356 2.16 18.07 9.44
C LYS A 356 3.54 18.52 8.98
N ALA A 357 4.35 17.60 8.47
CA ALA A 357 5.67 17.90 7.94
C ALA A 357 5.65 18.39 6.49
N GLY A 358 4.49 18.44 5.85
CA GLY A 358 4.37 18.78 4.44
C GLY A 358 4.66 17.63 3.48
N TYR A 359 4.81 16.39 3.96
CA TYR A 359 4.88 15.18 3.13
C TYR A 359 3.47 14.78 2.65
N THR A 360 3.41 14.07 1.54
CA THR A 360 2.21 13.34 1.14
C THR A 360 2.20 11.94 1.76
N ALA A 361 1.06 11.28 1.73
CA ALA A 361 0.92 9.89 2.15
C ALA A 361 0.17 9.11 1.06
N VAL A 362 0.61 7.90 0.78
CA VAL A 362 -0.03 6.97 -0.17
C VAL A 362 -0.54 5.77 0.61
N MET A 363 -1.87 5.59 0.71
CA MET A 363 -2.44 4.39 1.32
C MET A 363 -2.17 3.19 0.42
N SER A 364 -1.66 2.09 0.99
CA SER A 364 -1.17 0.97 0.17
C SER A 364 -1.68 -0.38 0.64
N HIS A 365 -1.87 -1.27 -0.34
CA HIS A 365 -2.05 -2.70 -0.17
C HIS A 365 -0.71 -3.40 0.14
N ARG A 366 -0.76 -4.73 0.22
CA ARG A 366 0.42 -5.61 0.18
C ARG A 366 0.29 -6.60 -0.99
N SER A 367 1.40 -7.30 -1.31
CA SER A 367 1.39 -8.33 -2.36
C SER A 367 0.45 -9.51 -2.03
N GLY A 368 0.36 -9.91 -0.76
CA GLY A 368 -0.66 -10.85 -0.26
C GLY A 368 -1.84 -10.10 0.34
N GLU A 369 -2.96 -10.10 -0.34
CA GLU A 369 -4.19 -9.43 0.07
C GLU A 369 -5.35 -10.42 0.28
N THR A 370 -6.41 -9.91 0.90
CA THR A 370 -7.71 -10.58 1.02
C THR A 370 -8.79 -9.74 0.33
N GLU A 371 -10.06 -10.12 0.44
CA GLU A 371 -11.20 -9.31 -0.02
C GLU A 371 -11.45 -8.07 0.85
N ASP A 372 -10.75 -7.95 1.98
CA ASP A 372 -10.86 -6.80 2.89
C ASP A 372 -10.55 -5.50 2.15
N ALA A 373 -11.43 -4.51 2.29
CA ALA A 373 -11.32 -3.22 1.62
C ALA A 373 -11.02 -2.06 2.58
N THR A 374 -10.58 -2.33 3.81
CA THR A 374 -10.34 -1.33 4.86
C THR A 374 -9.47 -0.17 4.38
N ILE A 375 -8.41 -0.44 3.60
CA ILE A 375 -7.50 0.61 3.11
C ILE A 375 -8.19 1.61 2.18
N ALA A 376 -9.26 1.24 1.50
CA ALA A 376 -10.06 2.17 0.70
C ALA A 376 -10.80 3.17 1.61
N ASP A 377 -11.41 2.68 2.68
CA ASP A 377 -12.05 3.53 3.69
C ASP A 377 -11.02 4.43 4.39
N LEU A 378 -9.84 3.89 4.76
CA LEU A 378 -8.77 4.65 5.40
C LEU A 378 -8.18 5.73 4.49
N ALA A 379 -8.08 5.49 3.19
CA ALA A 379 -7.60 6.49 2.23
C ALA A 379 -8.52 7.72 2.20
N VAL A 380 -9.84 7.51 2.25
CA VAL A 380 -10.81 8.61 2.31
C VAL A 380 -10.88 9.22 3.72
N ALA A 381 -10.85 8.38 4.77
CA ALA A 381 -10.88 8.84 6.16
C ALA A 381 -9.74 9.81 6.51
N THR A 382 -8.56 9.55 5.99
CA THR A 382 -7.36 10.36 6.25
C THR A 382 -7.17 11.51 5.27
N ASN A 383 -7.99 11.58 4.22
CA ASN A 383 -7.79 12.51 3.10
C ASN A 383 -6.34 12.48 2.56
N CYS A 384 -5.70 11.30 2.53
CA CYS A 384 -4.32 11.18 2.06
C CYS A 384 -4.16 11.50 0.57
N GLY A 385 -5.24 11.43 -0.19
CA GLY A 385 -5.32 11.86 -1.59
C GLY A 385 -4.75 10.88 -2.60
N GLN A 386 -4.11 9.78 -2.16
CA GLN A 386 -3.49 8.77 -3.03
C GLN A 386 -3.70 7.36 -2.48
N ILE A 387 -3.88 6.38 -3.38
CA ILE A 387 -3.95 4.96 -3.03
C ILE A 387 -3.18 4.12 -4.05
N LYS A 388 -2.37 3.19 -3.55
CA LYS A 388 -1.67 2.17 -4.33
C LYS A 388 -2.26 0.81 -3.96
N THR A 389 -3.06 0.19 -4.84
CA THR A 389 -3.76 -1.06 -4.51
C THR A 389 -3.81 -2.06 -5.68
N GLY A 390 -2.72 -2.07 -6.46
CA GLY A 390 -2.53 -3.02 -7.55
C GLY A 390 -3.24 -2.63 -8.84
N SER A 391 -3.49 -3.62 -9.67
CA SER A 391 -4.03 -3.44 -11.02
C SER A 391 -5.56 -3.59 -11.08
N LEU A 392 -6.09 -3.59 -12.30
CA LEU A 392 -7.51 -3.75 -12.65
C LEU A 392 -7.94 -5.23 -12.79
N ALA A 393 -7.12 -6.15 -12.31
CA ALA A 393 -7.34 -7.59 -12.32
C ALA A 393 -7.09 -8.16 -10.92
N ARG A 394 -7.69 -9.34 -10.63
CA ARG A 394 -7.73 -10.04 -9.34
C ARG A 394 -8.69 -9.36 -8.34
N ALA A 395 -9.59 -10.15 -7.75
CA ALA A 395 -10.65 -9.65 -6.87
C ALA A 395 -10.11 -8.97 -5.60
N ASP A 396 -8.98 -9.43 -5.10
CA ASP A 396 -8.25 -8.85 -3.97
C ASP A 396 -7.81 -7.39 -4.19
N ARG A 397 -7.63 -6.99 -5.46
CA ARG A 397 -7.30 -5.60 -5.85
C ARG A 397 -8.56 -4.81 -6.16
N THR A 398 -9.41 -5.36 -7.03
CA THR A 398 -10.63 -4.65 -7.45
C THR A 398 -11.64 -4.46 -6.32
N ALA A 399 -11.59 -5.25 -5.25
CA ALA A 399 -12.41 -5.04 -4.05
C ALA A 399 -12.21 -3.62 -3.46
N LYS A 400 -10.97 -3.12 -3.40
CA LYS A 400 -10.63 -1.79 -2.89
C LYS A 400 -11.14 -0.69 -3.82
N TYR A 401 -10.96 -0.85 -5.14
CA TYR A 401 -11.50 0.08 -6.14
C TYR A 401 -13.03 0.13 -6.11
N ASN A 402 -13.67 -1.02 -6.02
CA ASN A 402 -15.14 -1.10 -5.90
C ASN A 402 -15.64 -0.45 -4.62
N GLN A 403 -14.90 -0.53 -3.52
CA GLN A 403 -15.25 0.16 -2.28
C GLN A 403 -15.15 1.69 -2.44
N LEU A 404 -14.13 2.20 -3.13
CA LEU A 404 -14.02 3.63 -3.43
C LEU A 404 -15.16 4.14 -4.31
N LEU A 405 -15.65 3.33 -5.27
CA LEU A 405 -16.86 3.68 -6.05
C LEU A 405 -18.09 3.82 -5.15
N ARG A 406 -18.28 2.90 -4.18
CA ARG A 406 -19.40 2.97 -3.22
C ARG A 406 -19.28 4.20 -2.31
N ILE A 407 -18.06 4.53 -1.89
CA ILE A 407 -17.80 5.74 -1.08
C ILE A 407 -18.10 7.00 -1.90
N GLU A 408 -17.68 7.05 -3.17
CA GLU A 408 -17.99 8.17 -4.07
C GLU A 408 -19.51 8.35 -4.25
N GLU A 409 -20.24 7.24 -4.43
CA GLU A 409 -21.71 7.25 -4.52
C GLU A 409 -22.37 7.74 -3.21
N ASP A 410 -21.89 7.25 -2.05
CA ASP A 410 -22.40 7.66 -0.73
C ASP A 410 -22.16 9.14 -0.43
N LEU A 411 -21.01 9.68 -0.84
CA LEU A 411 -20.69 11.10 -0.71
C LEU A 411 -21.48 11.98 -1.69
N GLY A 412 -21.85 11.46 -2.85
CA GLY A 412 -22.59 12.17 -3.88
C GLY A 412 -21.90 13.49 -4.28
N ALA A 413 -22.62 14.59 -4.21
CA ALA A 413 -22.11 15.92 -4.57
C ALA A 413 -21.00 16.47 -3.63
N GLN A 414 -20.76 15.82 -2.49
CA GLN A 414 -19.70 16.18 -1.55
C GLN A 414 -18.36 15.49 -1.88
N ALA A 415 -18.37 14.50 -2.76
CA ALA A 415 -17.15 13.80 -3.18
C ALA A 415 -16.21 14.78 -3.88
N GLU A 416 -14.96 14.79 -3.43
CA GLU A 416 -13.86 15.51 -4.08
C GLU A 416 -12.86 14.48 -4.60
N TYR A 417 -12.38 14.65 -5.84
CA TYR A 417 -11.31 13.80 -6.38
C TYR A 417 -9.97 14.53 -6.27
N GLY A 418 -8.95 13.88 -5.73
CA GLY A 418 -7.65 14.49 -5.45
C GLY A 418 -6.96 15.09 -6.71
N GLY A 419 -7.06 14.39 -7.84
CA GLY A 419 -6.53 14.86 -9.10
C GLY A 419 -5.07 15.32 -9.01
N ARG A 420 -4.71 16.37 -9.73
CA ARG A 420 -3.34 16.92 -9.72
C ARG A 420 -2.93 17.48 -8.36
N ALA A 421 -3.89 17.97 -7.57
CA ALA A 421 -3.62 18.59 -6.27
C ALA A 421 -3.13 17.57 -5.21
N ALA A 422 -3.36 16.27 -5.44
CA ALA A 422 -2.81 15.20 -4.59
C ALA A 422 -1.27 15.11 -4.66
N PHE A 423 -0.65 15.65 -5.71
CA PHE A 423 0.80 15.62 -5.93
C PHE A 423 1.39 17.02 -5.76
N LYS A 424 2.03 17.31 -4.63
CA LYS A 424 2.59 18.63 -4.31
C LYS A 424 3.62 19.13 -5.33
N THR A 425 4.30 18.23 -6.01
CA THR A 425 5.27 18.54 -7.07
C THR A 425 4.64 19.03 -8.38
N LEU A 426 3.31 18.94 -8.50
CA LEU A 426 2.53 19.42 -9.63
C LEU A 426 1.65 20.64 -9.30
N ALA A 427 1.64 21.09 -8.03
CA ALA A 427 0.85 22.22 -7.53
C ALA A 427 1.47 23.56 -7.91
#